data_3d26fb1a950a9a96fcfd40984f86f47f
#
_entry.id   3d26fb1a950a9a96fcfd40984f86f47f
#
_cell.length_a   1.000
_cell.length_b   1.000
_cell.length_c   1.000
_cell.angle_alpha   90.00
_cell.angle_beta   90.00
_cell.angle_gamma   90.00
#
_symmetry.space_group_name_H-M   'P 1'
#
loop_
_entity.id
_entity.type
_entity.pdbx_description
1 polymer ?
#
loop_
_entity_poly.entity_id
_entity_poly.type
_entity_poly.pdbx_seq_one_letter_code
_entity_poly.pdbx_strand_id
1 'polypeptide(L)'
;MQKTFTGAELPPVRKQRSIKKCLLALAIGMAVLPATNSFAAGLVLPDSDLRSDLSWLADRGVINLSLSTWPLSQDAIEAALDKAHPSYASEQLAIERVQQRLRTLKSDVRVNAYTSTGNSGQPKPFAQSTPADNRLSVTASNSGDWWDVNLQGNLEGGEQIGSPSRANLNSSYGAVKIWGQWLSFGQTPQWWGPGYEGSLIRSDAARPLTGFMLQRDQQTAPETWWLNWVGPWQYQISAAQESQYSAVPHTKIIGMRLSISPWQSLELGASRIMQWGGEGRPQSLRNFWDGFAGEDNTAANDPNEPGNQLAGFDARLKLEPTLGIPISIYGQMIGEDEAGLLPSANMYLAGIEGHYSLGKNALNWYLEGHDTRTDMGKRTNYSYTHHIYTDGYYQQGYALGDSIGGDGQLLAAK
;
A
#
# COMPACT_ATOMS: atom_id res chain seq x y z
N MET A 1 -20.30 34.69 46.03
CA MET A 1 -19.24 33.71 46.27
C MET A 1 -18.60 33.34 44.95
N GLN A 2 -17.55 34.07 44.54
CA GLN A 2 -16.79 33.79 43.33
C GLN A 2 -15.70 32.75 43.67
N LYS A 3 -15.68 31.64 42.95
CA LYS A 3 -14.55 30.71 42.96
C LYS A 3 -13.65 30.96 41.78
N THR A 4 -12.46 31.49 42.08
CA THR A 4 -11.32 31.64 41.16
C THR A 4 -10.75 30.26 40.85
N PHE A 5 -10.70 29.91 39.55
CA PHE A 5 -9.94 28.75 39.08
C PHE A 5 -8.47 29.17 38.89
N THR A 6 -7.60 28.55 39.62
CA THR A 6 -6.14 28.65 39.47
C THR A 6 -5.72 27.77 38.29
N GLY A 7 -4.91 28.36 37.37
CA GLY A 7 -4.43 27.71 36.15
C GLY A 7 -3.46 26.56 36.48
N ALA A 8 -3.62 25.48 35.75
CA ALA A 8 -2.66 24.39 35.71
C ALA A 8 -1.47 24.78 34.80
N GLU A 9 -0.27 24.77 35.39
CA GLU A 9 0.98 24.97 34.63
C GLU A 9 1.24 23.76 33.71
N LEU A 10 1.49 24.04 32.43
CA LEU A 10 1.92 23.04 31.44
C LEU A 10 3.36 22.59 31.75
N PRO A 11 3.68 21.30 31.63
CA PRO A 11 5.03 20.81 31.88
C PRO A 11 6.02 21.33 30.83
N PRO A 12 7.31 21.54 31.20
CA PRO A 12 8.29 22.18 30.32
C PRO A 12 8.66 21.29 29.14
N VAL A 13 8.64 21.90 27.95
CA VAL A 13 9.07 21.32 26.68
C VAL A 13 10.54 20.88 26.77
N ARG A 14 10.78 19.58 26.74
CA ARG A 14 12.11 18.96 26.78
C ARG A 14 12.90 19.32 25.51
N LYS A 15 14.06 19.97 25.68
CA LYS A 15 14.91 20.55 24.65
C LYS A 15 15.30 19.57 23.54
N GLN A 16 14.99 19.94 22.31
CA GLN A 16 15.26 19.33 20.99
C GLN A 16 16.77 19.25 20.61
N ARG A 17 17.67 18.79 21.48
CA ARG A 17 19.10 18.66 21.12
C ARG A 17 19.52 17.31 20.52
N SER A 18 18.63 16.30 20.54
CA SER A 18 18.97 14.92 20.13
C SER A 18 18.85 14.67 18.63
N ILE A 19 17.96 15.36 17.91
CA ILE A 19 17.57 15.02 16.53
C ILE A 19 18.68 15.35 15.52
N LYS A 20 19.39 16.47 15.71
CA LYS A 20 20.53 16.85 14.82
C LYS A 20 21.69 15.84 14.88
N LYS A 21 21.90 15.19 16.02
CA LYS A 21 22.94 14.18 16.19
C LYS A 21 22.56 12.84 15.58
N CYS A 22 21.28 12.47 15.56
CA CYS A 22 20.78 11.25 14.91
C CYS A 22 20.83 11.35 13.38
N LEU A 23 20.46 12.48 12.80
CA LEU A 23 20.55 12.70 11.35
C LEU A 23 22.00 12.75 10.85
N LEU A 24 22.91 13.33 11.63
CA LEU A 24 24.33 13.35 11.31
C LEU A 24 24.99 11.96 11.48
N ALA A 25 24.58 11.17 12.48
CA ALA A 25 25.05 9.79 12.68
C ALA A 25 24.52 8.83 11.59
N LEU A 26 23.29 9.06 11.09
CA LEU A 26 22.73 8.31 9.97
C LEU A 26 23.52 8.55 8.68
N ALA A 27 23.91 9.81 8.41
CA ALA A 27 24.69 10.18 7.23
C ALA A 27 26.15 9.64 7.26
N ILE A 28 26.75 9.47 8.43
CA ILE A 28 28.13 9.00 8.59
C ILE A 28 28.20 7.46 8.60
N GLY A 29 27.18 6.76 9.09
CA GLY A 29 27.13 5.29 9.11
C GLY A 29 26.96 4.64 7.73
N MET A 30 26.51 5.38 6.71
CA MET A 30 26.18 4.89 5.37
C MET A 30 27.37 4.89 4.38
N ALA A 31 28.52 5.46 4.75
CA ALA A 31 29.68 5.59 3.85
C ALA A 31 30.53 4.31 3.70
N VAL A 32 30.13 3.17 4.26
CA VAL A 32 30.99 1.98 4.37
C VAL A 32 30.38 0.70 3.74
N LEU A 33 29.32 0.79 2.95
CA LEU A 33 28.84 -0.40 2.22
C LEU A 33 29.55 -0.49 0.86
N PRO A 34 30.20 -1.61 0.53
CA PRO A 34 30.88 -1.77 -0.76
C PRO A 34 29.84 -1.77 -1.89
N ALA A 35 30.05 -0.91 -2.88
CA ALA A 35 29.28 -0.94 -4.12
C ALA A 35 29.63 -2.24 -4.87
N THR A 36 28.75 -3.22 -4.81
CA THR A 36 28.82 -4.40 -5.68
C THR A 36 27.97 -4.11 -6.92
N ASN A 37 28.58 -4.17 -8.10
CA ASN A 37 27.92 -4.09 -9.40
C ASN A 37 27.16 -5.40 -9.70
N SER A 38 26.27 -5.85 -8.82
CA SER A 38 25.33 -6.91 -9.12
C SER A 38 23.97 -6.28 -9.49
N PHE A 39 23.23 -6.91 -10.38
CA PHE A 39 21.85 -6.54 -10.64
C PHE A 39 21.11 -6.56 -9.29
N ALA A 40 20.71 -5.40 -8.83
CA ALA A 40 20.22 -5.25 -7.47
C ALA A 40 18.83 -5.83 -7.38
N ALA A 41 18.66 -6.97 -6.74
CA ALA A 41 17.37 -7.50 -6.31
C ALA A 41 16.76 -6.57 -5.24
N GLY A 42 15.46 -6.67 -4.95
CA GLY A 42 14.86 -5.95 -3.84
C GLY A 42 13.40 -5.57 -4.06
N LEU A 43 12.87 -4.83 -3.11
CA LEU A 43 11.51 -4.34 -3.14
C LEU A 43 11.44 -2.98 -3.84
N VAL A 44 10.46 -2.82 -4.71
CA VAL A 44 10.14 -1.57 -5.40
C VAL A 44 8.88 -0.99 -4.77
N LEU A 45 9.05 0.07 -4.00
CA LEU A 45 7.96 0.77 -3.34
C LEU A 45 7.00 1.40 -4.35
N PRO A 46 5.74 1.74 -3.97
CA PRO A 46 4.82 2.45 -4.83
C PRO A 46 5.46 3.66 -5.51
N ASP A 47 5.40 3.68 -6.84
CA ASP A 47 5.95 4.73 -7.71
C ASP A 47 5.00 4.94 -8.89
N SER A 48 4.47 6.15 -9.04
CA SER A 48 3.42 6.47 -10.02
C SER A 48 3.90 6.37 -11.46
N ASP A 49 5.13 6.81 -11.74
CA ASP A 49 5.69 6.81 -13.09
C ASP A 49 5.96 5.36 -13.54
N LEU A 50 6.57 4.58 -12.63
CA LEU A 50 6.84 3.17 -12.89
C LEU A 50 5.53 2.38 -13.09
N ARG A 51 4.52 2.61 -12.23
CA ARG A 51 3.22 1.96 -12.38
C ARG A 51 2.55 2.31 -13.71
N SER A 52 2.61 3.58 -14.13
CA SER A 52 2.04 4.03 -15.40
C SER A 52 2.63 3.28 -16.59
N ASP A 53 3.96 3.20 -16.71
CA ASP A 53 4.63 2.47 -17.79
C ASP A 53 4.38 0.95 -17.71
N LEU A 54 4.45 0.36 -16.51
CA LEU A 54 4.19 -1.08 -16.32
C LEU A 54 2.74 -1.45 -16.62
N SER A 55 1.75 -0.64 -16.17
CA SER A 55 0.32 -0.85 -16.49
C SER A 55 0.09 -0.79 -17.98
N TRP A 56 0.65 0.22 -18.65
CA TRP A 56 0.52 0.38 -20.09
C TRP A 56 1.09 -0.82 -20.86
N LEU A 57 2.26 -1.34 -20.45
CA LEU A 57 2.85 -2.54 -21.05
C LEU A 57 2.03 -3.81 -20.74
N ALA A 58 1.52 -3.95 -19.52
CA ALA A 58 0.75 -5.12 -19.09
C ALA A 58 -0.63 -5.17 -19.75
N ASP A 59 -1.29 -4.03 -19.90
CA ASP A 59 -2.62 -3.95 -20.51
C ASP A 59 -2.59 -4.19 -22.02
N ARG A 60 -1.50 -3.81 -22.68
CA ARG A 60 -1.23 -4.14 -24.07
C ARG A 60 -0.75 -5.59 -24.29
N GLY A 61 -0.53 -6.34 -23.22
CA GLY A 61 -0.06 -7.73 -23.28
C GLY A 61 1.42 -7.88 -23.63
N VAL A 62 2.21 -6.79 -23.59
CA VAL A 62 3.67 -6.83 -23.84
C VAL A 62 4.39 -7.56 -22.71
N ILE A 63 3.94 -7.39 -21.48
CA ILE A 63 4.42 -8.11 -20.29
C ILE A 63 3.25 -8.79 -19.57
N ASN A 64 3.55 -9.83 -18.79
CA ASN A 64 2.58 -10.48 -17.90
C ASN A 64 3.03 -10.31 -16.45
N LEU A 65 2.51 -9.28 -15.79
CA LEU A 65 2.83 -8.90 -14.43
C LEU A 65 1.58 -8.36 -13.73
N SER A 66 1.28 -8.85 -12.53
CA SER A 66 0.24 -8.27 -11.67
C SER A 66 0.75 -6.99 -11.03
N LEU A 67 -0.05 -5.94 -11.10
CA LEU A 67 0.28 -4.61 -10.58
C LEU A 67 -0.67 -4.15 -9.47
N SER A 68 -1.54 -5.04 -9.01
CA SER A 68 -2.52 -4.75 -7.95
C SER A 68 -2.00 -5.01 -6.53
N THR A 69 -0.73 -5.43 -6.39
CA THR A 69 -0.10 -5.70 -5.08
C THR A 69 1.28 -5.05 -5.01
N TRP A 70 1.42 -4.00 -4.21
CA TRP A 70 2.67 -3.28 -3.99
C TRP A 70 3.13 -3.35 -2.52
N PRO A 71 4.46 -3.34 -2.24
CA PRO A 71 5.58 -3.20 -3.18
C PRO A 71 5.71 -4.39 -4.13
N LEU A 72 6.33 -4.16 -5.28
CA LEU A 72 6.72 -5.22 -6.21
C LEU A 72 8.12 -5.73 -5.89
N SER A 73 8.43 -6.97 -6.29
CA SER A 73 9.81 -7.42 -6.39
C SER A 73 10.44 -6.91 -7.68
N GLN A 74 11.65 -6.39 -7.63
CA GLN A 74 12.40 -5.99 -8.82
C GLN A 74 12.64 -7.19 -9.74
N ASP A 75 12.97 -8.35 -9.18
CA ASP A 75 13.21 -9.58 -9.94
C ASP A 75 11.96 -10.02 -10.74
N ALA A 76 10.75 -9.79 -10.19
CA ALA A 76 9.50 -10.06 -10.92
C ALA A 76 9.31 -9.10 -12.10
N ILE A 77 9.66 -7.83 -11.94
CA ILE A 77 9.59 -6.84 -13.02
C ILE A 77 10.61 -7.20 -14.11
N GLU A 78 11.85 -7.45 -13.74
CA GLU A 78 12.92 -7.80 -14.69
C GLU A 78 12.61 -9.09 -15.44
N ALA A 79 12.13 -10.13 -14.77
CA ALA A 79 11.72 -11.38 -15.41
C ALA A 79 10.52 -11.21 -16.36
N ALA A 80 9.64 -10.24 -16.11
CA ALA A 80 8.56 -9.90 -17.02
C ALA A 80 9.08 -9.12 -18.24
N LEU A 81 10.03 -8.21 -18.05
CA LEU A 81 10.66 -7.45 -19.13
C LEU A 81 11.53 -8.33 -20.04
N ASP A 82 12.24 -9.31 -19.48
CA ASP A 82 13.07 -10.27 -20.24
C ASP A 82 12.24 -11.14 -21.20
N LYS A 83 10.96 -11.33 -20.86
CA LYS A 83 9.99 -12.07 -21.70
C LYS A 83 9.13 -11.14 -22.56
N ALA A 84 9.39 -9.83 -22.54
CA ALA A 84 8.60 -8.87 -23.29
C ALA A 84 8.84 -9.01 -24.81
N HIS A 85 7.77 -8.88 -25.58
CA HIS A 85 7.80 -8.91 -27.02
C HIS A 85 7.22 -7.60 -27.60
N PRO A 86 7.97 -6.49 -27.55
CA PRO A 86 7.48 -5.21 -28.03
C PRO A 86 7.31 -5.24 -29.55
N SER A 87 6.14 -4.79 -30.03
CA SER A 87 5.82 -4.68 -31.45
C SER A 87 5.90 -3.24 -31.97
N TYR A 88 5.87 -2.26 -31.06
CA TYR A 88 5.86 -0.84 -31.39
C TYR A 88 7.03 -0.10 -30.71
N ALA A 89 7.48 0.98 -31.35
CA ALA A 89 8.57 1.82 -30.81
C ALA A 89 8.21 2.44 -29.44
N SER A 90 6.92 2.75 -29.20
CA SER A 90 6.42 3.23 -27.91
C SER A 90 6.58 2.20 -26.81
N GLU A 91 6.41 0.91 -27.11
CA GLU A 91 6.58 -0.20 -26.15
C GLU A 91 8.05 -0.37 -25.77
N GLN A 92 8.94 -0.32 -26.76
CA GLN A 92 10.38 -0.35 -26.52
C GLN A 92 10.83 0.83 -25.63
N LEU A 93 10.35 2.03 -25.90
CA LEU A 93 10.66 3.22 -25.11
C LEU A 93 10.09 3.14 -23.69
N ALA A 94 8.90 2.51 -23.51
CA ALA A 94 8.34 2.27 -22.18
C ALA A 94 9.20 1.30 -21.38
N ILE A 95 9.67 0.21 -22.00
CA ILE A 95 10.62 -0.74 -21.38
C ILE A 95 11.91 -0.02 -20.94
N GLU A 96 12.47 0.82 -21.81
CA GLU A 96 13.68 1.60 -21.50
C GLU A 96 13.45 2.56 -20.31
N ARG A 97 12.28 3.24 -20.24
CA ARG A 97 11.91 4.11 -19.11
C ARG A 97 11.78 3.30 -17.80
N VAL A 98 11.12 2.14 -17.85
CA VAL A 98 11.02 1.24 -16.68
C VAL A 98 12.41 0.86 -16.19
N GLN A 99 13.29 0.39 -17.05
CA GLN A 99 14.67 0.02 -16.70
C GLN A 99 15.46 1.20 -16.14
N GLN A 100 15.32 2.38 -16.72
CA GLN A 100 15.95 3.60 -16.23
C GLN A 100 15.39 3.99 -14.85
N ARG A 101 14.08 3.89 -14.65
CA ARG A 101 13.44 4.21 -13.37
C ARG A 101 13.91 3.25 -12.27
N LEU A 102 13.98 1.96 -12.53
CA LEU A 102 14.50 0.97 -11.59
C LEU A 102 15.94 1.29 -11.16
N ARG A 103 16.82 1.63 -12.10
CA ARG A 103 18.18 2.08 -11.76
C ARG A 103 18.19 3.33 -10.89
N THR A 104 17.30 4.30 -11.17
CA THR A 104 17.19 5.53 -10.38
C THR A 104 16.67 5.25 -8.97
N LEU A 105 15.67 4.38 -8.82
CA LEU A 105 15.09 4.02 -7.53
C LEU A 105 16.07 3.28 -6.62
N LYS A 106 17.05 2.60 -7.19
CA LYS A 106 18.10 1.86 -6.48
C LYS A 106 19.43 2.62 -6.39
N SER A 107 19.45 3.91 -6.75
CA SER A 107 20.66 4.73 -6.55
C SER A 107 20.94 4.97 -5.07
N ASP A 108 22.22 5.00 -4.69
CA ASP A 108 22.70 5.00 -3.31
C ASP A 108 22.11 6.09 -2.42
N VAL A 109 22.03 7.32 -2.93
CA VAL A 109 21.48 8.47 -2.18
C VAL A 109 20.58 9.31 -3.08
N ARG A 110 19.38 9.64 -2.58
CA ARG A 110 18.41 10.50 -3.26
C ARG A 110 17.91 11.57 -2.32
N VAL A 111 17.73 12.77 -2.83
CA VAL A 111 17.11 13.89 -2.10
C VAL A 111 15.86 14.31 -2.86
N ASN A 112 14.72 14.30 -2.19
CA ASN A 112 13.44 14.70 -2.77
C ASN A 112 12.86 15.86 -1.95
N ALA A 113 12.38 16.89 -2.63
CA ALA A 113 11.60 17.97 -2.05
C ALA A 113 10.19 17.96 -2.65
N TYR A 114 9.20 18.02 -1.81
CA TYR A 114 7.80 18.13 -2.20
C TYR A 114 7.22 19.39 -1.57
N THR A 115 6.46 20.14 -2.33
CA THR A 115 5.67 21.27 -1.84
C THR A 115 4.34 21.33 -2.55
N SER A 116 3.28 21.64 -1.83
CA SER A 116 1.93 21.87 -2.34
C SER A 116 1.51 23.30 -2.03
N THR A 117 0.87 23.96 -2.98
CA THR A 117 0.34 25.33 -2.81
C THR A 117 -1.16 25.36 -2.48
N GLY A 118 -1.76 24.20 -2.31
CA GLY A 118 -3.17 24.05 -1.92
C GLY A 118 -3.30 23.19 -0.68
N ASN A 119 -4.52 22.87 -0.27
CA ASN A 119 -4.74 21.84 0.72
C ASN A 119 -4.19 20.52 0.19
N SER A 120 -3.12 20.01 0.80
CA SER A 120 -2.60 18.67 0.54
C SER A 120 -3.51 17.57 1.11
N GLY A 121 -4.80 17.91 1.27
CA GLY A 121 -5.83 17.06 1.79
C GLY A 121 -6.08 15.82 0.93
N GLN A 122 -7.24 15.26 1.09
CA GLN A 122 -7.73 14.14 0.31
C GLN A 122 -8.35 14.61 -1.02
N PRO A 123 -8.41 13.79 -2.08
CA PRO A 123 -7.91 12.40 -2.14
C PRO A 123 -6.39 12.31 -2.30
N LYS A 124 -5.85 11.13 -1.99
CA LYS A 124 -4.43 10.79 -2.14
C LYS A 124 -4.30 9.59 -3.08
N PRO A 125 -4.00 9.83 -4.35
CA PRO A 125 -3.79 8.77 -5.32
C PRO A 125 -2.53 7.96 -5.03
N PHE A 126 -2.39 6.85 -5.74
CA PHE A 126 -1.25 5.93 -5.64
C PHE A 126 0.09 6.67 -5.64
N ALA A 127 0.97 6.29 -4.73
CA ALA A 127 2.32 6.83 -4.52
C ALA A 127 2.38 8.31 -4.08
N GLN A 128 1.26 8.89 -3.62
CA GLN A 128 1.19 10.26 -3.12
C GLN A 128 0.85 10.34 -1.62
N SER A 129 1.55 9.56 -0.83
CA SER A 129 1.31 9.37 0.61
C SER A 129 1.83 10.50 1.51
N THR A 130 2.07 11.70 0.99
CA THR A 130 2.58 12.81 1.83
C THR A 130 1.44 13.46 2.60
N PRO A 131 1.40 13.35 3.93
CA PRO A 131 0.35 13.95 4.76
C PRO A 131 0.55 15.45 4.99
N ALA A 132 1.67 16.03 4.55
CA ALA A 132 2.07 17.40 4.79
C ALA A 132 2.16 18.22 3.48
N ASP A 133 1.97 19.55 3.57
CA ASP A 133 2.11 20.45 2.43
C ASP A 133 3.56 20.51 1.92
N ASN A 134 4.51 20.33 2.82
CA ASN A 134 5.94 20.39 2.50
C ASN A 134 6.67 19.17 3.07
N ARG A 135 7.52 18.55 2.27
CA ARG A 135 8.38 17.44 2.71
C ARG A 135 9.76 17.54 2.06
N LEU A 136 10.80 17.43 2.88
CA LEU A 136 12.16 17.15 2.45
C LEU A 136 12.52 15.73 2.88
N SER A 137 12.91 14.90 1.94
CA SER A 137 13.33 13.52 2.18
C SER A 137 14.75 13.27 1.72
N VAL A 138 15.50 12.55 2.53
CA VAL A 138 16.82 11.98 2.14
C VAL A 138 16.69 10.48 2.25
N THR A 139 16.89 9.79 1.14
CA THR A 139 16.82 8.34 1.04
C THR A 139 18.18 7.79 0.71
N ALA A 140 18.62 6.78 1.45
CA ALA A 140 19.77 5.95 1.12
C ALA A 140 19.29 4.51 0.95
N SER A 141 19.56 3.91 -0.20
CA SER A 141 19.17 2.54 -0.51
C SER A 141 20.36 1.74 -1.01
N ASN A 142 20.41 0.49 -0.63
CA ASN A 142 21.38 -0.47 -1.14
C ASN A 142 20.75 -1.87 -1.11
N SER A 143 21.08 -2.70 -2.09
CA SER A 143 20.54 -4.05 -2.20
C SER A 143 21.55 -5.00 -2.85
N GLY A 144 21.43 -6.28 -2.53
CA GLY A 144 22.15 -7.39 -3.15
C GLY A 144 21.17 -8.48 -3.55
N ASP A 145 21.66 -9.64 -3.96
CA ASP A 145 20.83 -10.73 -4.48
C ASP A 145 19.83 -11.31 -3.46
N TRP A 146 20.12 -11.16 -2.17
CA TRP A 146 19.33 -11.74 -1.07
C TRP A 146 18.97 -10.75 0.05
N TRP A 147 19.32 -9.48 -0.07
CA TRP A 147 19.02 -8.45 0.92
C TRP A 147 18.71 -7.11 0.25
N ASP A 148 17.88 -6.30 0.91
CA ASP A 148 17.51 -4.96 0.48
C ASP A 148 17.31 -4.06 1.69
N VAL A 149 17.90 -2.86 1.66
CA VAL A 149 17.77 -1.85 2.72
C VAL A 149 17.43 -0.51 2.10
N ASN A 150 16.39 0.11 2.60
CA ASN A 150 15.98 1.46 2.27
C ASN A 150 15.83 2.28 3.54
N LEU A 151 16.65 3.29 3.72
CA LEU A 151 16.61 4.21 4.86
C LEU A 151 16.19 5.59 4.37
N GLN A 152 15.05 6.08 4.83
CA GLN A 152 14.51 7.37 4.44
C GLN A 152 14.21 8.24 5.66
N GLY A 153 14.88 9.38 5.75
CA GLY A 153 14.57 10.43 6.72
C GLY A 153 13.70 11.50 6.07
N ASN A 154 12.59 11.85 6.71
CA ASN A 154 11.66 12.88 6.24
C ASN A 154 11.57 14.02 7.26
N LEU A 155 11.53 15.26 6.76
CA LEU A 155 11.15 16.45 7.49
C LEU A 155 9.90 17.03 6.84
N GLU A 156 8.84 17.23 7.62
CA GLU A 156 7.51 17.61 7.13
C GLU A 156 6.97 18.85 7.84
N GLY A 157 6.11 19.58 7.15
CA GLY A 157 5.42 20.77 7.67
C GLY A 157 4.16 21.09 6.89
N GLY A 158 3.21 21.79 7.52
CA GLY A 158 1.91 22.10 6.93
C GLY A 158 0.97 20.91 6.94
N GLU A 159 0.96 20.10 8.00
CA GLU A 159 0.09 18.95 8.13
C GLU A 159 -1.37 19.35 8.27
N GLN A 160 -2.27 18.71 7.51
CA GLN A 160 -3.71 18.98 7.53
C GLN A 160 -4.40 18.28 8.71
N ILE A 161 -3.88 17.11 9.10
CA ILE A 161 -4.34 16.35 10.26
C ILE A 161 -3.17 16.26 11.24
N GLY A 162 -3.44 16.48 12.52
CA GLY A 162 -2.42 16.52 13.55
C GLY A 162 -1.55 15.26 13.57
N SER A 163 -0.23 15.47 13.45
CA SER A 163 0.75 14.39 13.56
C SER A 163 1.73 14.72 14.68
N PRO A 164 2.06 13.75 15.54
CA PRO A 164 2.98 14.00 16.66
C PRO A 164 4.43 14.20 16.22
N SER A 165 4.77 13.95 14.96
CA SER A 165 6.16 13.95 14.50
C SER A 165 6.35 14.64 13.16
N ARG A 166 7.08 15.77 13.17
CA ARG A 166 7.55 16.46 11.97
C ARG A 166 8.76 15.78 11.31
N ALA A 167 9.48 14.96 12.06
CA ALA A 167 10.59 14.16 11.55
C ALA A 167 10.23 12.68 11.71
N ASN A 168 10.30 11.90 10.63
CA ASN A 168 9.94 10.50 10.63
C ASN A 168 10.82 9.68 9.69
N LEU A 169 10.70 8.35 9.80
CA LEU A 169 11.42 7.36 9.01
C LEU A 169 10.48 6.59 8.08
N ASN A 170 9.34 7.16 7.70
CA ASN A 170 8.42 6.52 6.76
C ASN A 170 9.13 6.07 5.50
N SER A 171 8.77 4.89 4.99
CA SER A 171 9.41 4.20 3.87
C SER A 171 10.79 3.61 4.18
N SER A 172 11.21 3.56 5.44
CA SER A 172 12.43 2.84 5.84
C SER A 172 12.14 1.39 6.15
N TYR A 173 12.95 0.48 5.59
CA TYR A 173 12.85 -0.96 5.85
C TYR A 173 14.19 -1.65 5.61
N GLY A 174 14.31 -2.86 6.18
CA GLY A 174 15.28 -3.87 5.79
C GLY A 174 14.57 -5.12 5.34
N ALA A 175 15.07 -5.81 4.31
CA ALA A 175 14.48 -7.03 3.79
C ALA A 175 15.55 -8.09 3.49
N VAL A 176 15.16 -9.36 3.60
CA VAL A 176 15.99 -10.51 3.22
C VAL A 176 15.17 -11.46 2.34
N LYS A 177 15.83 -12.04 1.34
CA LYS A 177 15.25 -13.04 0.45
C LYS A 177 15.62 -14.44 0.92
N ILE A 178 14.61 -15.24 1.28
CA ILE A 178 14.77 -16.61 1.77
C ILE A 178 13.81 -17.49 0.98
N TRP A 179 14.31 -18.53 0.32
CA TRP A 179 13.51 -19.50 -0.45
C TRP A 179 12.55 -18.85 -1.47
N GLY A 180 13.01 -17.82 -2.17
CA GLY A 180 12.18 -17.09 -3.14
C GLY A 180 11.08 -16.23 -2.51
N GLN A 181 11.23 -15.86 -1.24
CA GLN A 181 10.33 -14.99 -0.50
C GLN A 181 11.11 -13.79 0.07
N TRP A 182 10.58 -12.60 -0.06
CA TRP A 182 11.07 -11.42 0.63
C TRP A 182 10.38 -11.29 1.99
N LEU A 183 11.17 -11.33 3.06
CA LEU A 183 10.74 -10.96 4.41
C LEU A 183 11.33 -9.59 4.73
N SER A 184 10.48 -8.61 4.93
CA SER A 184 10.88 -7.25 5.33
C SER A 184 10.41 -6.89 6.72
N PHE A 185 11.12 -5.96 7.36
CA PHE A 185 10.73 -5.30 8.59
C PHE A 185 10.99 -3.80 8.47
N GLY A 186 10.00 -3.00 8.82
CA GLY A 186 10.09 -1.54 8.79
C GLY A 186 8.75 -0.87 8.53
N GLN A 187 8.81 0.31 7.94
CA GLN A 187 7.65 1.12 7.56
C GLN A 187 7.48 1.09 6.05
N THR A 188 7.02 -0.05 5.53
CA THR A 188 6.89 -0.30 4.10
C THR A 188 5.52 0.13 3.60
N PRO A 189 5.42 1.12 2.67
CA PRO A 189 4.15 1.47 2.03
C PRO A 189 3.58 0.29 1.25
N GLN A 190 2.27 0.08 1.36
CA GLN A 190 1.55 -1.02 0.72
C GLN A 190 0.37 -0.47 -0.08
N TRP A 191 0.05 -1.15 -1.21
CA TRP A 191 -1.16 -0.88 -1.98
C TRP A 191 -1.77 -2.19 -2.48
N TRP A 192 -3.07 -2.39 -2.25
CA TRP A 192 -3.80 -3.60 -2.60
C TRP A 192 -5.06 -3.29 -3.39
N GLY A 193 -5.03 -3.50 -4.66
CA GLY A 193 -6.14 -3.29 -5.59
C GLY A 193 -5.72 -2.64 -6.90
N PRO A 194 -6.61 -2.67 -7.89
CA PRO A 194 -6.34 -2.17 -9.23
C PRO A 194 -6.47 -0.65 -9.35
N GLY A 195 -7.11 0.04 -8.41
CA GLY A 195 -7.41 1.47 -8.46
C GLY A 195 -6.18 2.38 -8.52
N TYR A 196 -6.35 3.59 -9.04
CA TYR A 196 -5.32 4.62 -9.16
C TYR A 196 -5.48 5.73 -8.12
N GLU A 197 -6.72 6.16 -7.87
CA GLU A 197 -7.03 7.24 -6.93
C GLU A 197 -7.27 6.71 -5.51
N GLY A 198 -7.53 5.41 -5.36
CA GLY A 198 -7.72 4.78 -4.07
C GLY A 198 -7.63 3.26 -4.09
N SER A 199 -7.63 2.69 -2.91
CA SER A 199 -7.80 1.26 -2.64
C SER A 199 -8.66 1.11 -1.40
N LEU A 200 -9.76 0.37 -1.51
CA LEU A 200 -10.74 0.25 -0.43
C LEU A 200 -10.21 -0.49 0.80
N ILE A 201 -9.17 -1.31 0.68
CA ILE A 201 -8.69 -2.14 1.79
C ILE A 201 -7.29 -1.76 2.29
N ARG A 202 -6.37 -1.42 1.40
CA ARG A 202 -5.01 -1.02 1.77
C ARG A 202 -4.45 -0.05 0.76
N SER A 203 -4.26 1.20 1.17
CA SER A 203 -3.60 2.23 0.38
C SER A 203 -2.35 2.75 1.09
N ASP A 204 -1.57 3.56 0.40
CA ASP A 204 -0.44 4.28 0.95
C ASP A 204 -0.80 5.74 1.35
N ALA A 205 -2.09 6.06 1.46
CA ALA A 205 -2.57 7.37 1.87
C ALA A 205 -2.21 7.74 3.32
N ALA A 206 -2.24 6.74 4.20
CA ALA A 206 -1.77 6.90 5.59
C ALA A 206 -0.25 6.67 5.68
N ARG A 207 0.35 7.15 6.77
CA ARG A 207 1.75 6.80 7.10
C ARG A 207 1.89 5.28 7.22
N PRO A 208 2.96 4.69 6.67
CA PRO A 208 3.17 3.25 6.76
C PRO A 208 3.28 2.80 8.22
N LEU A 209 2.60 1.69 8.54
CA LEU A 209 2.72 1.03 9.83
C LEU A 209 4.09 0.37 9.98
N THR A 210 4.60 0.29 11.20
CA THR A 210 5.81 -0.48 11.50
C THR A 210 5.46 -1.94 11.68
N GLY A 211 6.10 -2.83 10.92
CA GLY A 211 5.81 -4.25 11.01
C GLY A 211 6.62 -5.12 10.05
N PHE A 212 6.23 -6.38 10.03
CA PHE A 212 6.76 -7.39 9.12
C PHE A 212 5.88 -7.53 7.88
N MET A 213 6.50 -7.85 6.75
CA MET A 213 5.82 -8.21 5.52
C MET A 213 6.55 -9.35 4.84
N LEU A 214 5.81 -10.35 4.40
CA LEU A 214 6.28 -11.50 3.63
C LEU A 214 5.58 -11.51 2.28
N GLN A 215 6.34 -11.65 1.19
CA GLN A 215 5.81 -11.77 -0.16
C GLN A 215 6.66 -12.65 -1.06
N ARG A 216 6.08 -13.16 -2.14
CA ARG A 216 6.85 -13.86 -3.18
C ARG A 216 7.80 -12.90 -3.91
N ASP A 217 8.95 -13.46 -4.29
CA ASP A 217 9.92 -12.76 -5.14
C ASP A 217 9.45 -12.72 -6.61
N GLN A 218 9.03 -13.87 -7.15
CA GLN A 218 8.63 -14.04 -8.54
C GLN A 218 7.13 -14.22 -8.71
N GLN A 219 6.56 -13.67 -9.78
CA GLN A 219 5.16 -13.86 -10.15
C GLN A 219 5.01 -14.93 -11.25
N THR A 220 5.67 -16.06 -11.10
CA THR A 220 5.59 -17.17 -12.06
C THR A 220 4.37 -18.06 -11.79
N ALA A 221 3.82 -18.68 -12.85
CA ALA A 221 2.81 -19.70 -12.72
C ALA A 221 3.34 -20.92 -11.95
N PRO A 222 2.48 -21.65 -11.22
CA PRO A 222 2.87 -22.93 -10.61
C PRO A 222 3.26 -23.95 -11.67
N GLU A 223 4.34 -24.70 -11.45
CA GLU A 223 4.78 -25.77 -12.35
C GLU A 223 3.91 -27.02 -12.26
N THR A 224 3.14 -27.16 -11.18
CA THR A 224 2.26 -28.30 -10.93
C THR A 224 1.10 -28.32 -11.92
N TRP A 225 0.93 -29.38 -12.68
CA TRP A 225 -0.03 -29.49 -13.79
C TRP A 225 -1.49 -29.16 -13.41
N TRP A 226 -1.91 -29.46 -12.19
CA TRP A 226 -3.27 -29.17 -11.71
C TRP A 226 -3.44 -27.77 -11.12
N LEU A 227 -2.34 -27.01 -10.93
CA LEU A 227 -2.35 -25.61 -10.47
C LEU A 227 -1.91 -24.62 -11.54
N ASN A 228 -1.40 -25.06 -12.69
CA ASN A 228 -0.88 -24.17 -13.72
C ASN A 228 -1.94 -23.21 -14.29
N TRP A 229 -3.23 -23.56 -14.18
CA TRP A 229 -4.36 -22.72 -14.55
C TRP A 229 -4.45 -21.43 -13.72
N VAL A 230 -3.84 -21.38 -12.53
CA VAL A 230 -3.77 -20.17 -11.69
C VAL A 230 -2.99 -19.05 -12.40
N GLY A 231 -2.08 -19.44 -13.31
CA GLY A 231 -1.22 -18.50 -13.99
C GLY A 231 -0.21 -17.81 -13.05
N PRO A 232 0.38 -16.70 -13.45
CA PRO A 232 1.18 -15.87 -12.56
C PRO A 232 0.42 -15.50 -11.29
N TRP A 233 1.07 -15.61 -10.15
CA TRP A 233 0.44 -15.36 -8.86
C TRP A 233 1.37 -14.69 -7.87
N GLN A 234 0.80 -13.91 -6.98
CA GLN A 234 1.51 -13.19 -5.93
C GLN A 234 0.72 -13.29 -4.64
N TYR A 235 1.40 -13.37 -3.51
CA TYR A 235 0.80 -13.13 -2.21
C TYR A 235 1.59 -12.12 -1.40
N GLN A 236 0.93 -11.47 -0.48
CA GLN A 236 1.53 -10.62 0.53
C GLN A 236 0.84 -10.86 1.87
N ILE A 237 1.62 -11.09 2.92
CA ILE A 237 1.16 -11.22 4.29
C ILE A 237 1.89 -10.15 5.11
N SER A 238 1.17 -9.39 5.91
CA SER A 238 1.74 -8.36 6.77
C SER A 238 1.23 -8.47 8.20
N ALA A 239 2.10 -8.15 9.14
CA ALA A 239 1.76 -8.01 10.55
C ALA A 239 2.44 -6.74 11.08
N ALA A 240 1.65 -5.72 11.30
CA ALA A 240 2.13 -4.40 11.67
C ALA A 240 1.40 -3.89 12.92
N GLN A 241 1.82 -2.77 13.45
CA GLN A 241 1.27 -2.21 14.67
C GLN A 241 0.94 -0.73 14.48
N GLU A 242 -0.25 -0.36 14.94
CA GLU A 242 -0.67 1.04 15.05
C GLU A 242 0.13 1.79 16.13
N SER A 243 0.08 3.11 16.07
CA SER A 243 0.80 3.94 17.02
C SER A 243 0.21 3.86 18.44
N GLN A 244 0.97 4.33 19.41
CA GLN A 244 0.50 4.49 20.80
C GLN A 244 -0.59 5.57 20.96
N TYR A 245 -0.88 6.33 19.92
CA TYR A 245 -1.88 7.42 19.95
C TYR A 245 -3.24 7.00 19.38
N SER A 246 -3.39 5.74 18.98
CA SER A 246 -4.71 5.20 18.61
C SER A 246 -5.59 4.97 19.83
N ALA A 247 -6.91 4.91 19.65
CA ALA A 247 -7.89 4.72 20.73
C ALA A 247 -7.66 3.43 21.50
N VAL A 248 -7.21 2.38 20.82
CA VAL A 248 -6.62 1.17 21.41
C VAL A 248 -5.14 1.15 21.05
N PRO A 249 -4.24 1.62 21.94
CA PRO A 249 -2.82 1.69 21.65
C PRO A 249 -2.24 0.35 21.23
N HIS A 250 -1.31 0.39 20.26
CA HIS A 250 -0.57 -0.81 19.83
C HIS A 250 -1.44 -1.93 19.25
N THR A 251 -2.61 -1.60 18.69
CA THR A 251 -3.44 -2.53 17.89
C THR A 251 -2.61 -3.13 16.77
N LYS A 252 -2.74 -4.44 16.55
CA LYS A 252 -2.07 -5.14 15.44
C LYS A 252 -2.97 -5.12 14.22
N ILE A 253 -2.37 -4.79 13.08
CA ILE A 253 -3.00 -4.87 11.77
C ILE A 253 -2.37 -6.05 11.04
N ILE A 254 -3.16 -7.10 10.85
CA ILE A 254 -2.74 -8.31 10.15
C ILE A 254 -3.43 -8.31 8.80
N GLY A 255 -2.64 -8.37 7.74
CA GLY A 255 -3.13 -8.29 6.38
C GLY A 255 -2.69 -9.48 5.55
N MET A 256 -3.58 -9.95 4.68
CA MET A 256 -3.32 -11.01 3.71
C MET A 256 -3.93 -10.65 2.38
N ARG A 257 -3.15 -10.85 1.33
CA ARG A 257 -3.59 -10.68 -0.05
C ARG A 257 -3.06 -11.81 -0.91
N LEU A 258 -3.89 -12.27 -1.84
CA LEU A 258 -3.55 -13.18 -2.93
C LEU A 258 -4.02 -12.54 -4.23
N SER A 259 -3.18 -12.51 -5.26
CA SER A 259 -3.58 -12.20 -6.64
C SER A 259 -3.14 -13.32 -7.58
N ILE A 260 -3.97 -13.61 -8.57
CA ILE A 260 -3.75 -14.62 -9.60
C ILE A 260 -4.09 -14.04 -10.98
N SER A 261 -3.42 -14.51 -12.02
CA SER A 261 -3.71 -14.13 -13.40
C SER A 261 -3.93 -15.38 -14.25
N PRO A 262 -5.14 -16.01 -14.17
CA PRO A 262 -5.44 -17.25 -14.89
C PRO A 262 -5.29 -17.14 -16.40
N TRP A 263 -5.50 -15.96 -16.93
CA TRP A 263 -5.26 -15.58 -18.31
C TRP A 263 -4.54 -14.23 -18.35
N GLN A 264 -3.82 -13.97 -19.43
CA GLN A 264 -3.13 -12.70 -19.62
C GLN A 264 -4.09 -11.49 -19.56
N SER A 265 -5.35 -11.69 -19.94
CA SER A 265 -6.42 -10.69 -19.91
C SER A 265 -7.11 -10.54 -18.56
N LEU A 266 -6.93 -11.44 -17.59
CA LEU A 266 -7.69 -11.42 -16.35
C LEU A 266 -6.77 -11.53 -15.14
N GLU A 267 -6.85 -10.55 -14.26
CA GLU A 267 -6.27 -10.58 -12.92
C GLU A 267 -7.40 -10.58 -11.87
N LEU A 268 -7.27 -11.43 -10.86
CA LEU A 268 -8.19 -11.56 -9.74
C LEU A 268 -7.41 -11.38 -8.43
N GLY A 269 -7.98 -10.65 -7.48
CA GLY A 269 -7.41 -10.43 -6.16
C GLY A 269 -8.39 -10.77 -5.05
N ALA A 270 -7.88 -11.29 -3.95
CA ALA A 270 -8.61 -11.47 -2.69
C ALA A 270 -7.77 -10.90 -1.55
N SER A 271 -8.39 -10.16 -0.65
CA SER A 271 -7.69 -9.47 0.44
C SER A 271 -8.49 -9.56 1.73
N ARG A 272 -7.77 -9.65 2.85
CA ARG A 272 -8.34 -9.57 4.21
C ARG A 272 -7.42 -8.77 5.11
N ILE A 273 -8.00 -7.92 5.95
CA ILE A 273 -7.34 -7.20 7.03
C ILE A 273 -8.06 -7.53 8.34
N MET A 274 -7.29 -7.68 9.41
CA MET A 274 -7.80 -7.84 10.76
C MET A 274 -7.12 -6.83 11.68
N GLN A 275 -7.90 -6.01 12.40
CA GLN A 275 -7.45 -5.25 13.57
C GLN A 275 -7.63 -6.15 14.79
N TRP A 276 -6.54 -6.41 15.52
CA TRP A 276 -6.51 -7.39 16.59
C TRP A 276 -5.68 -6.95 17.78
N GLY A 277 -6.16 -7.25 18.98
CA GLY A 277 -5.43 -6.98 20.22
C GLY A 277 -5.25 -5.49 20.52
N GLY A 278 -4.13 -5.11 21.07
CA GLY A 278 -3.83 -3.78 21.59
C GLY A 278 -3.91 -3.71 23.10
N GLU A 279 -3.66 -2.54 23.71
CA GLU A 279 -3.71 -2.37 25.16
C GLU A 279 -5.12 -2.61 25.70
N GLY A 280 -5.22 -3.44 26.76
CA GLY A 280 -6.50 -3.79 27.38
C GLY A 280 -7.36 -4.77 26.58
N ARG A 281 -6.89 -5.31 25.47
CA ARG A 281 -7.63 -6.27 24.63
C ARG A 281 -7.02 -7.68 24.69
N PRO A 282 -7.82 -8.75 24.51
CA PRO A 282 -7.31 -10.11 24.42
C PRO A 282 -6.29 -10.26 23.29
N GLN A 283 -5.15 -10.93 23.59
CA GLN A 283 -4.06 -11.13 22.63
C GLN A 283 -3.58 -12.60 22.64
N SER A 284 -4.46 -13.55 23.01
CA SER A 284 -4.13 -14.97 22.98
C SER A 284 -4.18 -15.53 21.57
N LEU A 285 -3.39 -16.56 21.28
CA LEU A 285 -3.46 -17.28 20.00
C LEU A 285 -4.85 -17.84 19.72
N ARG A 286 -5.60 -18.24 20.75
CA ARG A 286 -6.98 -18.69 20.60
C ARG A 286 -7.86 -17.55 20.08
N ASN A 287 -7.84 -16.39 20.75
CA ASN A 287 -8.60 -15.22 20.31
C ASN A 287 -8.22 -14.76 18.90
N PHE A 288 -6.93 -14.90 18.51
CA PHE A 288 -6.50 -14.66 17.15
C PHE A 288 -7.17 -15.63 16.16
N TRP A 289 -7.19 -16.93 16.47
CA TRP A 289 -7.80 -17.95 15.60
C TRP A 289 -9.32 -17.83 15.54
N ASP A 290 -9.97 -17.47 16.66
CA ASP A 290 -11.41 -17.21 16.70
C ASP A 290 -11.76 -16.06 15.75
N GLY A 291 -11.03 -14.92 15.81
CA GLY A 291 -11.18 -13.83 14.86
C GLY A 291 -10.83 -14.22 13.41
N PHE A 292 -9.76 -14.98 13.21
CA PHE A 292 -9.39 -15.45 11.88
C PHE A 292 -10.43 -16.38 11.25
N ALA A 293 -11.14 -17.17 12.06
CA ALA A 293 -12.21 -18.05 11.63
C ALA A 293 -13.55 -17.33 11.36
N GLY A 294 -13.64 -16.00 11.65
CA GLY A 294 -14.89 -15.25 11.54
C GLY A 294 -15.83 -15.46 12.71
N GLU A 295 -15.32 -15.91 13.87
CA GLU A 295 -16.08 -16.04 15.12
C GLU A 295 -16.03 -14.72 15.93
N ASP A 296 -16.00 -13.58 15.26
CA ASP A 296 -15.95 -12.24 15.84
C ASP A 296 -17.33 -11.60 16.05
N ASN A 297 -18.38 -12.12 15.41
CA ASN A 297 -19.76 -11.69 15.61
C ASN A 297 -20.31 -12.19 16.97
N THR A 298 -19.72 -11.72 18.05
CA THR A 298 -20.18 -12.00 19.41
C THR A 298 -21.26 -11.00 19.85
N ALA A 299 -21.86 -11.20 21.03
CA ALA A 299 -22.83 -10.25 21.56
C ALA A 299 -22.22 -8.86 21.72
N ALA A 300 -22.98 -7.81 21.40
CA ALA A 300 -22.52 -6.43 21.56
C ALA A 300 -21.92 -6.20 22.97
N ASN A 301 -20.71 -5.67 23.01
CA ASN A 301 -19.90 -5.44 24.23
C ASN A 301 -19.29 -6.70 24.85
N ASP A 302 -19.08 -7.79 24.12
CA ASP A 302 -18.29 -8.90 24.62
C ASP A 302 -16.81 -8.47 24.82
N PRO A 303 -16.28 -8.54 26.06
CA PRO A 303 -14.90 -8.18 26.32
C PRO A 303 -13.89 -9.09 25.59
N ASN A 304 -14.33 -10.26 25.10
CA ASN A 304 -13.52 -11.23 24.39
C ASN A 304 -13.64 -11.12 22.86
N GLU A 305 -14.42 -10.18 22.33
CA GLU A 305 -14.54 -9.96 20.91
C GLU A 305 -13.17 -9.88 20.24
N PRO A 306 -12.88 -10.70 19.20
CA PRO A 306 -11.53 -10.87 18.67
C PRO A 306 -10.98 -9.61 18.00
N GLY A 307 -11.81 -8.86 17.29
CA GLY A 307 -11.34 -7.67 16.60
C GLY A 307 -12.26 -7.20 15.47
N ASN A 308 -11.74 -6.31 14.64
CA ASN A 308 -12.41 -5.80 13.45
C ASN A 308 -11.83 -6.41 12.18
N GLN A 309 -12.62 -6.62 11.15
CA GLN A 309 -12.18 -7.23 9.91
C GLN A 309 -12.73 -6.51 8.68
N LEU A 310 -11.90 -6.44 7.66
CA LEU A 310 -12.28 -6.04 6.30
C LEU A 310 -11.85 -7.14 5.34
N ALA A 311 -12.70 -7.54 4.42
CA ALA A 311 -12.36 -8.52 3.42
C ALA A 311 -13.06 -8.24 2.09
N GLY A 312 -12.48 -8.73 0.99
CA GLY A 312 -13.14 -8.65 -0.30
C GLY A 312 -12.26 -9.03 -1.47
N PHE A 313 -12.75 -8.67 -2.64
CA PHE A 313 -12.22 -9.10 -3.91
C PHE A 313 -11.99 -7.92 -4.84
N ASP A 314 -11.07 -8.11 -5.77
CA ASP A 314 -10.86 -7.21 -6.89
C ASP A 314 -10.60 -7.99 -8.18
N ALA A 315 -10.86 -7.33 -9.30
CA ALA A 315 -10.62 -7.89 -10.61
C ALA A 315 -10.19 -6.80 -11.59
N ARG A 316 -9.35 -7.17 -12.56
CA ARG A 316 -8.97 -6.36 -13.70
C ARG A 316 -9.07 -7.19 -14.97
N LEU A 317 -9.84 -6.71 -15.94
CA LEU A 317 -10.02 -7.31 -17.25
C LEU A 317 -9.37 -6.43 -18.30
N LYS A 318 -8.34 -6.96 -18.96
CA LYS A 318 -7.59 -6.33 -20.05
C LYS A 318 -8.14 -6.84 -21.40
N LEU A 319 -8.69 -5.97 -22.21
CA LEU A 319 -9.34 -6.38 -23.46
C LEU A 319 -8.37 -6.47 -24.65
N GLU A 320 -7.25 -5.76 -24.60
CA GLU A 320 -6.31 -5.74 -25.73
C GLU A 320 -5.64 -7.11 -25.98
N PRO A 321 -5.15 -7.87 -25.00
CA PRO A 321 -4.48 -9.14 -25.27
C PRO A 321 -5.38 -10.19 -25.96
N THR A 322 -6.70 -10.10 -25.77
CA THR A 322 -7.66 -11.10 -26.30
C THR A 322 -8.49 -10.57 -27.47
N LEU A 323 -8.92 -9.32 -27.39
CA LEU A 323 -9.86 -8.71 -28.34
C LEU A 323 -9.23 -7.62 -29.21
N GLY A 324 -7.99 -7.20 -28.94
CA GLY A 324 -7.35 -6.09 -29.62
C GLY A 324 -7.97 -4.71 -29.30
N ILE A 325 -8.73 -4.60 -28.20
CA ILE A 325 -9.37 -3.34 -27.78
C ILE A 325 -8.50 -2.73 -26.68
N PRO A 326 -7.90 -1.53 -26.88
CA PRO A 326 -6.97 -0.91 -25.96
C PRO A 326 -7.68 -0.30 -24.75
N ILE A 327 -8.47 -1.10 -24.05
CA ILE A 327 -9.26 -0.76 -22.88
C ILE A 327 -9.08 -1.84 -21.82
N SER A 328 -8.98 -1.43 -20.56
CA SER A 328 -9.10 -2.29 -19.39
C SER A 328 -10.21 -1.81 -18.46
N ILE A 329 -10.87 -2.74 -17.80
CA ILE A 329 -11.93 -2.48 -16.83
C ILE A 329 -11.51 -3.12 -15.52
N TYR A 330 -11.71 -2.44 -14.42
CA TYR A 330 -11.35 -2.96 -13.10
C TYR A 330 -12.35 -2.56 -12.03
N GLY A 331 -12.34 -3.31 -10.93
CA GLY A 331 -13.14 -3.01 -9.77
C GLY A 331 -12.64 -3.69 -8.51
N GLN A 332 -13.07 -3.15 -7.38
CA GLN A 332 -12.81 -3.68 -6.05
C GLN A 332 -14.09 -3.59 -5.21
N MET A 333 -14.37 -4.61 -4.44
CA MET A 333 -15.47 -4.68 -3.48
C MET A 333 -14.93 -5.16 -2.15
N ILE A 334 -15.10 -4.36 -1.10
CA ILE A 334 -14.64 -4.66 0.26
C ILE A 334 -15.81 -4.50 1.23
N GLY A 335 -16.02 -5.52 2.05
CA GLY A 335 -16.99 -5.51 3.15
C GLY A 335 -16.34 -5.26 4.50
N GLU A 336 -17.07 -4.59 5.36
CA GLU A 336 -16.73 -4.31 6.77
C GLU A 336 -17.21 -5.42 7.71
N ASP A 337 -17.99 -6.38 7.18
CA ASP A 337 -18.65 -7.39 7.98
C ASP A 337 -18.76 -8.68 7.17
N GLU A 338 -19.03 -9.78 7.80
CA GLU A 338 -19.19 -11.08 7.16
C GLU A 338 -20.67 -11.57 7.28
N ALA A 339 -21.23 -12.01 6.15
CA ALA A 339 -22.48 -12.75 6.11
C ALA A 339 -22.19 -14.19 5.67
N GLY A 340 -21.86 -15.04 6.64
CA GLY A 340 -21.33 -16.37 6.38
C GLY A 340 -19.87 -16.30 5.91
N LEU A 341 -19.60 -16.69 4.66
CA LEU A 341 -18.26 -16.65 4.07
C LEU A 341 -18.07 -15.48 3.07
N LEU A 342 -19.05 -14.60 2.91
CA LEU A 342 -19.00 -13.49 1.95
C LEU A 342 -18.96 -12.15 2.68
N PRO A 343 -18.21 -11.17 2.14
CA PRO A 343 -18.21 -9.81 2.66
C PRO A 343 -19.63 -9.21 2.62
N SER A 344 -20.01 -8.50 3.65
CA SER A 344 -21.24 -7.73 3.74
C SER A 344 -20.95 -6.29 4.16
N ALA A 345 -21.94 -5.39 4.10
CA ALA A 345 -21.74 -3.96 4.28
C ALA A 345 -20.66 -3.42 3.33
N ASN A 346 -20.88 -3.59 2.03
CA ASN A 346 -19.85 -3.46 1.01
C ASN A 346 -19.62 -2.01 0.55
N MET A 347 -18.35 -1.67 0.36
CA MET A 347 -17.82 -0.52 -0.36
C MET A 347 -17.44 -0.93 -1.77
N TYR A 348 -17.45 0.02 -2.71
CA TYR A 348 -17.19 -0.26 -4.14
C TYR A 348 -16.22 0.75 -4.75
N LEU A 349 -15.35 0.24 -5.61
CA LEU A 349 -14.50 1.00 -6.52
C LEU A 349 -14.65 0.38 -7.91
N ALA A 350 -14.80 1.20 -8.94
CA ALA A 350 -14.80 0.74 -10.32
C ALA A 350 -14.12 1.76 -11.22
N GLY A 351 -13.43 1.26 -12.25
CA GLY A 351 -12.78 2.12 -13.23
C GLY A 351 -12.69 1.48 -14.61
N ILE A 352 -12.50 2.35 -15.57
CA ILE A 352 -12.20 2.02 -16.97
C ILE A 352 -10.99 2.87 -17.39
N GLU A 353 -10.09 2.28 -18.16
CA GLU A 353 -8.93 2.98 -18.68
C GLU A 353 -8.65 2.60 -20.12
N GLY A 354 -7.99 3.50 -20.83
CA GLY A 354 -7.53 3.28 -22.20
C GLY A 354 -6.02 3.49 -22.31
N HIS A 355 -5.39 2.72 -23.20
CA HIS A 355 -3.95 2.70 -23.38
C HIS A 355 -3.58 2.59 -24.87
N TYR A 356 -3.24 3.73 -25.46
CA TYR A 356 -3.00 3.85 -26.89
C TYR A 356 -1.51 4.10 -27.18
N SER A 357 -1.07 3.56 -28.32
CA SER A 357 0.24 3.89 -28.92
C SER A 357 0.04 4.96 -30.00
N LEU A 358 0.70 6.09 -29.85
CA LEU A 358 0.69 7.20 -30.80
C LEU A 358 2.10 7.45 -31.33
N GLY A 359 2.53 6.64 -32.30
CA GLY A 359 3.90 6.67 -32.82
C GLY A 359 4.92 6.25 -31.75
N LYS A 360 5.71 7.21 -31.23
CA LYS A 360 6.65 6.99 -30.13
C LYS A 360 6.06 7.25 -28.74
N ASN A 361 4.87 7.83 -28.67
CA ASN A 361 4.24 8.24 -27.43
C ASN A 361 3.26 7.16 -26.93
N ALA A 362 3.19 7.00 -25.63
CA ALA A 362 2.13 6.28 -24.92
C ALA A 362 1.08 7.29 -24.44
N LEU A 363 -0.19 6.99 -24.64
CA LEU A 363 -1.31 7.74 -24.10
C LEU A 363 -2.10 6.84 -23.17
N ASN A 364 -2.22 7.25 -21.93
CA ASN A 364 -3.07 6.62 -20.92
C ASN A 364 -4.16 7.60 -20.50
N TRP A 365 -5.34 7.09 -20.22
CA TRP A 365 -6.42 7.81 -19.55
C TRP A 365 -7.21 6.84 -18.69
N TYR A 366 -7.82 7.32 -17.64
CA TYR A 366 -8.76 6.54 -16.84
C TYR A 366 -9.92 7.40 -16.34
N LEU A 367 -11.02 6.71 -16.07
CA LEU A 367 -12.16 7.21 -15.31
C LEU A 367 -12.39 6.23 -14.16
N GLU A 368 -12.35 6.73 -12.92
CA GLU A 368 -12.45 5.91 -11.71
C GLU A 368 -13.47 6.51 -10.75
N GLY A 369 -14.33 5.67 -10.18
CA GLY A 369 -15.32 6.05 -9.19
C GLY A 369 -15.21 5.19 -7.94
N HIS A 370 -15.34 5.84 -6.77
CA HIS A 370 -15.35 5.17 -5.46
C HIS A 370 -16.63 5.53 -4.71
N ASP A 371 -17.17 4.55 -4.00
CA ASP A 371 -18.23 4.73 -3.02
C ASP A 371 -17.88 3.96 -1.76
N THR A 372 -17.35 4.67 -0.75
CA THR A 372 -17.02 4.07 0.55
C THR A 372 -18.24 4.06 1.50
N ARG A 373 -19.40 4.54 1.07
CA ARG A 373 -20.64 4.38 1.82
C ARG A 373 -21.10 2.92 1.73
N THR A 374 -21.31 2.30 2.85
CA THR A 374 -21.68 0.88 2.85
C THR A 374 -23.04 0.65 2.18
N ASP A 375 -23.08 -0.38 1.33
CA ASP A 375 -24.26 -0.77 0.54
C ASP A 375 -24.85 0.40 -0.28
N MET A 376 -23.98 1.23 -0.88
CA MET A 376 -24.34 2.43 -1.65
C MET A 376 -25.13 3.45 -0.83
N GLY A 377 -24.77 3.64 0.44
CA GLY A 377 -25.37 4.64 1.33
C GLY A 377 -26.63 4.18 2.08
N LYS A 378 -26.93 2.88 2.10
CA LYS A 378 -28.01 2.34 2.92
C LYS A 378 -27.67 2.34 4.40
N ARG A 379 -26.38 2.29 4.73
CA ARG A 379 -25.87 2.42 6.11
C ARG A 379 -24.89 3.59 6.14
N THR A 380 -24.96 4.42 7.16
CA THR A 380 -24.08 5.57 7.39
C THR A 380 -23.26 5.38 8.66
N ASN A 381 -22.09 6.00 8.74
CA ASN A 381 -21.13 5.85 9.85
C ASN A 381 -20.80 4.38 10.14
N TYR A 382 -20.59 3.60 9.08
CA TYR A 382 -20.32 2.17 9.19
C TYR A 382 -18.95 1.81 8.60
N SER A 383 -18.57 2.37 7.45
CA SER A 383 -17.31 2.10 6.78
C SER A 383 -16.12 2.61 7.56
N TYR A 384 -15.11 1.76 7.71
CA TYR A 384 -13.87 2.00 8.48
C TYR A 384 -14.10 2.36 9.95
N THR A 385 -15.24 2.00 10.52
CA THR A 385 -15.58 2.29 11.92
C THR A 385 -15.74 0.99 12.71
N HIS A 386 -15.44 1.03 13.99
CA HIS A 386 -15.64 -0.11 14.87
C HIS A 386 -15.89 0.38 16.31
N HIS A 387 -16.76 -0.30 17.04
CA HIS A 387 -17.12 0.11 18.40
C HIS A 387 -16.01 -0.09 19.45
N ILE A 388 -15.05 -0.99 19.17
CA ILE A 388 -13.88 -1.20 20.02
C ILE A 388 -12.75 -0.27 19.59
N TYR A 389 -12.37 -0.33 18.30
CA TYR A 389 -11.34 0.51 17.70
C TYR A 389 -11.97 1.80 17.24
N THR A 390 -12.30 2.70 18.17
CA THR A 390 -13.15 3.88 17.93
C THR A 390 -12.51 4.91 17.01
N ASP A 391 -11.21 4.88 16.80
CA ASP A 391 -10.55 5.65 15.73
C ASP A 391 -10.82 5.07 14.33
N GLY A 392 -11.38 3.86 14.25
CA GLY A 392 -11.63 3.16 13.01
C GLY A 392 -10.37 2.56 12.37
N TYR A 393 -10.44 2.25 11.08
CA TYR A 393 -9.31 1.73 10.30
C TYR A 393 -8.44 2.88 9.79
N TYR A 394 -7.81 3.61 10.73
CA TYR A 394 -7.04 4.82 10.46
C TYR A 394 -5.68 4.79 11.19
N GLN A 395 -4.69 5.45 10.59
CA GLN A 395 -3.40 5.70 11.22
C GLN A 395 -3.15 7.22 11.29
N GLN A 396 -3.12 7.75 12.52
CA GLN A 396 -2.89 9.18 12.78
C GLN A 396 -3.84 10.10 11.98
N GLY A 397 -5.13 9.71 11.90
CA GLY A 397 -6.17 10.48 11.24
C GLY A 397 -6.30 10.27 9.73
N TYR A 398 -5.45 9.47 9.10
CA TYR A 398 -5.56 9.09 7.68
C TYR A 398 -6.02 7.64 7.54
N ALA A 399 -6.97 7.39 6.62
CA ALA A 399 -7.47 6.05 6.37
C ALA A 399 -6.36 5.13 5.86
N LEU A 400 -6.32 3.90 6.36
CA LEU A 400 -5.43 2.84 5.88
C LEU A 400 -5.99 2.18 4.61
N GLY A 401 -7.31 2.31 4.38
CA GLY A 401 -8.00 1.98 3.14
C GLY A 401 -8.06 3.18 2.18
N ASP A 402 -9.24 3.48 1.65
CA ASP A 402 -9.40 4.59 0.71
C ASP A 402 -9.12 5.95 1.35
N SER A 403 -8.40 6.81 0.62
CA SER A 403 -7.96 8.10 1.12
C SER A 403 -9.10 9.06 1.43
N ILE A 404 -10.28 8.89 0.83
CA ILE A 404 -11.47 9.70 1.14
C ILE A 404 -12.10 9.34 2.48
N GLY A 405 -11.63 8.26 3.13
CA GLY A 405 -12.19 7.77 4.39
C GLY A 405 -13.53 7.08 4.23
N GLY A 406 -14.25 6.90 5.35
CA GLY A 406 -15.58 6.33 5.35
C GLY A 406 -16.65 7.30 4.85
N ASP A 407 -17.76 6.76 4.36
CA ASP A 407 -18.98 7.49 3.90
C ASP A 407 -18.72 8.53 2.79
N GLY A 408 -17.68 8.38 2.02
CA GLY A 408 -17.30 9.28 0.93
C GLY A 408 -17.63 8.74 -0.46
N GLN A 409 -17.65 9.65 -1.43
CA GLN A 409 -17.69 9.33 -2.86
C GLN A 409 -16.63 10.14 -3.60
N LEU A 410 -15.99 9.52 -4.59
CA LEU A 410 -15.02 10.14 -5.49
C LEU A 410 -15.35 9.77 -6.93
N LEU A 411 -15.21 10.72 -7.83
CA LEU A 411 -15.12 10.49 -9.27
C LEU A 411 -13.91 11.24 -9.79
N ALA A 412 -13.01 10.52 -10.44
CA ALA A 412 -11.79 11.06 -10.99
C ALA A 412 -11.64 10.69 -12.47
N ALA A 413 -11.06 11.62 -13.24
CA ALA A 413 -10.68 11.40 -14.64
C ALA A 413 -9.29 12.01 -14.88
N LYS A 414 -8.43 11.28 -15.55
CA LYS A 414 -7.07 11.73 -15.85
C LYS A 414 -6.63 11.28 -17.21
#